data_08b34903b7be143575dcf09b10b61bda
#
_entry.id   08b34903b7be143575dcf09b10b61bda
#
_cell.length_a   1.000
_cell.length_b   1.000
_cell.length_c   1.000
_cell.angle_alpha   90.00
_cell.angle_beta   90.00
_cell.angle_gamma   90.00
#
_symmetry.space_group_name_H-M   'P 1'
#
loop_
_entity.id
_entity.type
_entity.pdbx_description
1 polymer ?
#
loop_
_entity_poly.entity_id
_entity_poly.type
_entity_poly.pdbx_seq_one_letter_code
_entity_poly.pdbx_strand_id
1 'polypeptide(L)'
;KKEVEREELHKTIWKIANELRGSVDGWDFKQYVLGLLFYRFISENIEHYVNENQRKAGIENFEYRNISDEQALMGKSQILEEKGLFILPSELFCNVRLNASKNENLNVVISNIFDNIEASARGTASENDVKGLFDDFTIDNKLGNTVDERNEKLVKLLNAIGDLKLGDYYEKIY
;
A
#
# COMPACT_ATOMS: atom_id res chain seq x y z
N LYS A 1 10.42 15.16 16.16
CA LYS A 1 11.15 14.22 15.31
C LYS A 1 10.24 13.43 14.38
N LYS A 2 9.23 12.74 14.93
CA LYS A 2 8.27 11.97 14.11
C LYS A 2 7.43 12.83 13.19
N GLU A 3 7.06 14.04 13.63
CA GLU A 3 6.29 14.97 12.80
C GLU A 3 7.08 15.51 11.62
N VAL A 4 8.36 15.83 11.84
CA VAL A 4 9.26 16.31 10.77
C VAL A 4 9.51 15.22 9.74
N GLU A 5 9.71 13.99 10.20
CA GLU A 5 9.91 12.82 9.34
C GLU A 5 8.65 12.53 8.51
N ARG A 6 7.47 12.70 9.13
CA ARG A 6 6.19 12.53 8.45
C ARG A 6 5.97 13.59 7.37
N GLU A 7 6.30 14.86 7.68
CA GLU A 7 6.20 15.95 6.71
C GLU A 7 7.14 15.74 5.53
N GLU A 8 8.37 15.28 5.77
CA GLU A 8 9.33 14.96 4.72
C GLU A 8 8.83 13.80 3.86
N LEU A 9 8.24 12.78 4.47
CA LEU A 9 7.65 11.67 3.76
C LEU A 9 6.51 12.13 2.86
N HIS A 10 5.62 12.96 3.38
CA HIS A 10 4.52 13.55 2.59
C HIS A 10 5.03 14.36 1.41
N LYS A 11 6.03 15.21 1.62
CA LYS A 11 6.65 16.00 0.55
C LYS A 11 7.26 15.09 -0.51
N THR A 12 7.91 14.02 -0.10
CA THR A 12 8.53 13.04 -0.99
C THR A 12 7.47 12.33 -1.82
N ILE A 13 6.38 11.89 -1.19
CA ILE A 13 5.28 11.23 -1.87
C ILE A 13 4.65 12.17 -2.91
N TRP A 14 4.45 13.45 -2.55
CA TRP A 14 3.93 14.46 -3.47
C TRP A 14 4.85 14.70 -4.66
N LYS A 15 6.16 14.74 -4.41
CA LYS A 15 7.16 14.89 -5.47
C LYS A 15 7.10 13.73 -6.45
N ILE A 16 7.04 12.51 -5.93
CA ILE A 16 6.92 11.29 -6.75
C ILE A 16 5.62 11.31 -7.56
N ALA A 17 4.52 11.69 -6.94
CA ALA A 17 3.23 11.79 -7.61
C ALA A 17 3.28 12.80 -8.77
N ASN A 18 3.95 13.93 -8.57
CA ASN A 18 4.13 14.94 -9.61
C ASN A 18 5.04 14.45 -10.75
N GLU A 19 6.07 13.68 -10.44
CA GLU A 19 6.95 13.07 -11.46
C GLU A 19 6.22 12.04 -12.30
N LEU A 20 5.34 11.24 -11.68
CA LEU A 20 4.53 10.24 -12.38
C LEU A 20 3.44 10.85 -13.25
N ARG A 21 3.05 12.07 -12.97
CA ARG A 21 2.00 12.78 -13.69
C ARG A 21 2.25 12.89 -15.20
N GLY A 22 3.52 12.94 -15.60
CA GLY A 22 3.91 13.02 -16.99
C GLY A 22 4.05 11.68 -17.70
N SER A 23 4.07 10.57 -16.96
CA SER A 23 4.32 9.24 -17.53
C SER A 23 3.07 8.42 -17.83
N VAL A 24 1.88 8.91 -17.45
CA VAL A 24 0.61 8.24 -17.71
C VAL A 24 -0.32 9.25 -18.40
N ASP A 25 -0.58 9.01 -19.66
CA ASP A 25 -1.24 9.97 -20.56
C ASP A 25 -2.58 10.53 -20.06
N GLY A 26 -2.66 11.85 -19.99
CA GLY A 26 -3.93 12.59 -19.99
C GLY A 26 -4.84 12.41 -18.77
N TRP A 27 -4.35 11.85 -17.67
CA TRP A 27 -5.17 11.62 -16.48
C TRP A 27 -4.87 12.64 -15.39
N ASP A 28 -5.90 13.16 -14.76
CA ASP A 28 -5.76 13.79 -13.45
C ASP A 28 -5.86 12.70 -12.41
N PHE A 29 -4.73 11.99 -12.19
CA PHE A 29 -4.68 10.84 -11.30
C PHE A 29 -3.86 11.08 -10.04
N LYS A 30 -3.62 12.34 -9.70
CA LYS A 30 -2.88 12.71 -8.50
C LYS A 30 -3.40 11.98 -7.26
N GLN A 31 -4.72 11.93 -7.10
CA GLN A 31 -5.37 11.23 -6.00
C GLN A 31 -5.16 9.72 -6.05
N TYR A 32 -5.16 9.14 -7.26
CA TYR A 32 -4.95 7.69 -7.45
C TYR A 32 -3.49 7.31 -7.18
N VAL A 33 -2.56 8.11 -7.68
CA VAL A 33 -1.13 7.89 -7.44
C VAL A 33 -0.83 7.96 -5.95
N LEU A 34 -1.37 8.97 -5.27
CA LEU A 34 -1.14 9.17 -3.84
C LEU A 34 -1.65 7.98 -3.01
N GLY A 35 -2.89 7.56 -3.28
CA GLY A 35 -3.49 6.41 -2.58
C GLY A 35 -2.69 5.14 -2.78
N LEU A 36 -2.27 4.85 -4.01
CA LEU A 36 -1.48 3.65 -4.32
C LEU A 36 -0.06 3.73 -3.76
N LEU A 37 0.54 4.92 -3.70
CA LEU A 37 1.83 5.10 -3.03
C LEU A 37 1.73 4.81 -1.54
N PHE A 38 0.72 5.35 -0.86
CA PHE A 38 0.49 5.04 0.55
C PHE A 38 0.28 3.55 0.76
N TYR A 39 -0.49 2.92 -0.11
CA TYR A 39 -0.72 1.49 -0.07
C TYR A 39 0.59 0.71 -0.18
N ARG A 40 1.44 1.08 -1.13
CA ARG A 40 2.75 0.45 -1.30
C ARG A 40 3.63 0.63 -0.06
N PHE A 41 3.71 1.85 0.49
CA PHE A 41 4.48 2.13 1.69
C PHE A 41 4.00 1.31 2.89
N ILE A 42 2.69 1.27 3.11
CA ILE A 42 2.10 0.48 4.19
C ILE A 42 2.46 -1.00 4.04
N SER A 43 2.29 -1.53 2.82
CA SER A 43 2.58 -2.93 2.52
C SER A 43 4.04 -3.28 2.82
N GLU A 44 4.96 -2.48 2.30
CA GLU A 44 6.40 -2.75 2.45
C GLU A 44 6.87 -2.52 3.89
N ASN A 45 6.28 -1.56 4.58
CA ASN A 45 6.62 -1.30 6.00
C ASN A 45 6.23 -2.50 6.88
N ILE A 46 5.02 -3.02 6.71
CA ILE A 46 4.56 -4.19 7.47
C ILE A 46 5.39 -5.43 7.09
N GLU A 47 5.62 -5.65 5.80
CA GLU A 47 6.43 -6.77 5.33
C GLU A 47 7.84 -6.72 5.91
N HIS A 48 8.48 -5.57 5.85
CA HIS A 48 9.83 -5.39 6.40
C HIS A 48 9.87 -5.66 7.90
N TYR A 49 8.91 -5.11 8.64
CA TYR A 49 8.82 -5.30 10.09
C TYR A 49 8.74 -6.79 10.46
N VAL A 50 7.84 -7.52 9.81
CA VAL A 50 7.64 -8.94 10.11
C VAL A 50 8.88 -9.76 9.72
N ASN A 51 9.43 -9.51 8.53
CA ASN A 51 10.63 -10.20 8.04
C ASN A 51 11.82 -9.97 8.99
N GLU A 52 12.04 -8.74 9.44
CA GLU A 52 13.12 -8.43 10.36
C GLU A 52 12.94 -9.10 11.72
N ASN A 53 11.72 -9.13 12.26
CA ASN A 53 11.45 -9.82 13.51
C ASN A 53 11.74 -11.32 13.43
N GLN A 54 11.36 -11.93 12.31
CA GLN A 54 11.62 -13.36 12.10
C GLN A 54 13.12 -13.63 11.92
N ARG A 55 13.83 -12.74 11.22
CA ARG A 55 15.28 -12.84 11.08
C ARG A 55 15.99 -12.76 12.43
N LYS A 56 15.59 -11.83 13.29
CA LYS A 56 16.13 -11.68 14.64
C LYS A 56 15.84 -12.92 15.50
N ALA A 57 14.76 -13.63 15.23
CA ALA A 57 14.41 -14.88 15.90
C ALA A 57 15.12 -16.10 15.30
N GLY A 58 16.02 -15.91 14.32
CA GLY A 58 16.80 -16.97 13.72
C GLY A 58 16.22 -17.56 12.43
N ILE A 59 15.14 -17.01 11.92
CA ILE A 59 14.47 -17.48 10.70
C ILE A 59 14.87 -16.54 9.55
N GLU A 60 15.97 -16.85 8.86
CA GLU A 60 16.57 -15.95 7.88
C GLU A 60 15.84 -15.88 6.53
N ASN A 61 15.16 -16.94 6.12
CA ASN A 61 14.50 -17.01 4.82
C ASN A 61 13.01 -16.76 4.89
N PHE A 62 12.54 -16.15 5.97
CA PHE A 62 11.13 -15.83 6.14
C PHE A 62 10.74 -14.64 5.23
N GLU A 63 9.66 -14.82 4.48
CA GLU A 63 9.05 -13.77 3.65
C GLU A 63 7.56 -13.69 3.93
N TYR A 64 7.12 -12.57 4.49
CA TYR A 64 5.72 -12.35 4.84
C TYR A 64 4.80 -12.52 3.63
N ARG A 65 5.25 -12.09 2.46
CA ARG A 65 4.47 -12.19 1.21
C ARG A 65 4.15 -13.63 0.81
N ASN A 66 4.89 -14.60 1.32
CA ASN A 66 4.77 -16.01 0.93
C ASN A 66 3.97 -16.86 1.92
N ILE A 67 3.67 -16.34 3.10
CA ILE A 67 2.87 -17.10 4.08
C ILE A 67 1.38 -16.96 3.79
N SER A 68 0.59 -17.86 4.35
CA SER A 68 -0.87 -17.80 4.21
C SER A 68 -1.47 -16.70 5.09
N ASP A 69 -2.65 -16.25 4.73
CA ASP A 69 -3.38 -15.27 5.53
C ASP A 69 -3.68 -15.82 6.93
N GLU A 70 -3.98 -17.13 7.02
CA GLU A 70 -4.23 -17.81 8.30
C GLU A 70 -3.01 -17.73 9.23
N GLN A 71 -1.81 -17.97 8.69
CA GLN A 71 -0.57 -17.84 9.45
C GLN A 71 -0.35 -16.41 9.91
N ALA A 72 -0.62 -15.45 9.03
CA ALA A 72 -0.46 -14.03 9.35
C ALA A 72 -1.38 -13.58 10.49
N LEU A 73 -2.59 -14.09 10.52
CA LEU A 73 -3.56 -13.75 11.58
C LEU A 73 -3.07 -14.14 12.97
N MET A 74 -2.21 -15.15 13.08
CA MET A 74 -1.61 -15.56 14.36
C MET A 74 -0.71 -14.47 14.94
N GLY A 75 -0.10 -13.63 14.12
CA GLY A 75 0.76 -12.53 14.53
C GLY A 75 0.09 -11.16 14.53
N LYS A 76 -1.20 -11.10 14.20
CA LYS A 76 -1.92 -9.83 14.03
C LYS A 76 -1.86 -8.90 15.23
N SER A 77 -2.06 -9.44 16.44
CA SER A 77 -2.06 -8.63 17.66
C SER A 77 -0.72 -7.91 17.88
N GLN A 78 0.39 -8.59 17.64
CA GLN A 78 1.71 -8.00 17.78
C GLN A 78 1.96 -6.93 16.72
N ILE A 79 1.56 -7.18 15.48
CA ILE A 79 1.70 -6.22 14.39
C ILE A 79 0.90 -4.96 14.69
N LEU A 80 -0.34 -5.11 15.17
CA LEU A 80 -1.20 -3.98 15.53
C LEU A 80 -0.60 -3.17 16.70
N GLU A 81 -0.04 -3.85 17.68
CA GLU A 81 0.58 -3.17 18.84
C GLU A 81 1.78 -2.33 18.41
N GLU A 82 2.63 -2.87 17.55
CA GLU A 82 3.87 -2.22 17.14
C GLU A 82 3.69 -1.23 15.99
N LYS A 83 2.82 -1.52 15.04
CA LYS A 83 2.65 -0.71 13.82
C LYS A 83 1.34 0.07 13.77
N GLY A 84 0.35 -0.33 14.55
CA GLY A 84 -0.93 0.37 14.60
C GLY A 84 -1.86 0.10 13.43
N LEU A 85 -1.48 -0.78 12.51
CA LEU A 85 -2.30 -1.23 11.41
C LEU A 85 -1.89 -2.63 10.97
N PHE A 86 -2.72 -3.28 10.16
CA PHE A 86 -2.46 -4.65 9.71
C PHE A 86 -2.91 -4.82 8.26
N ILE A 87 -2.13 -5.61 7.52
CA ILE A 87 -2.44 -6.01 6.16
C ILE A 87 -2.10 -7.50 6.01
N LEU A 88 -3.00 -8.24 5.37
CA LEU A 88 -2.79 -9.68 5.10
C LEU A 88 -1.78 -9.87 3.97
N PRO A 89 -1.07 -11.01 3.93
CA PRO A 89 -0.16 -11.31 2.82
C PRO A 89 -0.84 -11.21 1.45
N SER A 90 -2.06 -11.72 1.31
CA SER A 90 -2.81 -11.65 0.05
C SER A 90 -3.15 -10.22 -0.37
N GLU A 91 -3.20 -9.29 0.59
CA GLU A 91 -3.52 -7.89 0.37
C GLU A 91 -2.29 -7.02 0.08
N LEU A 92 -1.09 -7.53 0.27
CA LEU A 92 0.13 -6.78 0.03
C LEU A 92 0.19 -6.26 -1.41
N PHE A 93 0.69 -5.05 -1.56
CA PHE A 93 0.85 -4.40 -2.87
C PHE A 93 1.54 -5.32 -3.89
N CYS A 94 2.64 -5.95 -3.50
CA CYS A 94 3.40 -6.83 -4.38
C CYS A 94 2.57 -8.02 -4.88
N ASN A 95 1.76 -8.62 -4.04
CA ASN A 95 0.94 -9.77 -4.40
C ASN A 95 -0.28 -9.37 -5.25
N VAL A 96 -0.90 -8.25 -4.95
CA VAL A 96 -2.00 -7.71 -5.76
C VAL A 96 -1.48 -7.33 -7.15
N ARG A 97 -0.35 -6.65 -7.22
CA ARG A 97 0.30 -6.27 -8.48
C ARG A 97 0.61 -7.49 -9.35
N LEU A 98 1.15 -8.54 -8.74
CA LEU A 98 1.55 -9.76 -9.46
C LEU A 98 0.37 -10.40 -10.22
N ASN A 99 -0.82 -10.34 -9.63
CA ASN A 99 -2.02 -10.97 -10.18
C ASN A 99 -3.01 -9.97 -10.81
N ALA A 100 -2.67 -8.69 -10.84
CA ALA A 100 -3.60 -7.62 -11.22
C ALA A 100 -4.17 -7.78 -12.62
N SER A 101 -3.35 -8.11 -13.61
CA SER A 101 -3.78 -8.25 -15.01
C SER A 101 -4.77 -9.39 -15.23
N LYS A 102 -4.81 -10.35 -14.32
CA LYS A 102 -5.70 -11.52 -14.39
C LYS A 102 -6.94 -11.40 -13.52
N ASN A 103 -7.04 -10.31 -12.76
CA ASN A 103 -8.13 -10.13 -11.80
C ASN A 103 -9.22 -9.25 -12.36
N GLU A 104 -10.33 -9.85 -12.76
CA GLU A 104 -11.51 -9.15 -13.29
C GLU A 104 -12.21 -8.28 -12.24
N ASN A 105 -11.93 -8.52 -10.97
CA ASN A 105 -12.52 -7.80 -9.85
C ASN A 105 -11.51 -6.86 -9.16
N LEU A 106 -10.46 -6.46 -9.87
CA LEU A 106 -9.38 -5.66 -9.30
C LEU A 106 -9.89 -4.38 -8.61
N ASN A 107 -10.85 -3.70 -9.22
CA ASN A 107 -11.46 -2.50 -8.64
C ASN A 107 -12.07 -2.76 -7.26
N VAL A 108 -12.79 -3.87 -7.11
CA VAL A 108 -13.41 -4.26 -5.83
C VAL A 108 -12.35 -4.67 -4.82
N VAL A 109 -11.36 -5.43 -5.27
CA VAL A 109 -10.26 -5.92 -4.41
C VAL A 109 -9.50 -4.75 -3.80
N ILE A 110 -9.09 -3.78 -4.61
CA ILE A 110 -8.34 -2.61 -4.13
C ILE A 110 -9.18 -1.80 -3.15
N SER A 111 -10.44 -1.53 -3.46
CA SER A 111 -11.33 -0.79 -2.55
C SER A 111 -11.49 -1.49 -1.21
N ASN A 112 -11.66 -2.81 -1.23
CA ASN A 112 -11.79 -3.60 0.00
C ASN A 112 -10.49 -3.59 0.81
N ILE A 113 -9.34 -3.64 0.16
CA ILE A 113 -8.03 -3.60 0.84
C ILE A 113 -7.88 -2.26 1.58
N PHE A 114 -8.22 -1.15 0.95
CA PHE A 114 -8.13 0.17 1.57
C PHE A 114 -9.07 0.27 2.79
N ASP A 115 -10.30 -0.23 2.65
CA ASP A 115 -11.24 -0.29 3.76
C ASP A 115 -10.72 -1.16 4.92
N ASN A 116 -10.10 -2.29 4.59
CA ASN A 116 -9.54 -3.20 5.59
C ASN A 116 -8.34 -2.60 6.33
N ILE A 117 -7.47 -1.89 5.61
CA ILE A 117 -6.33 -1.19 6.24
C ILE A 117 -6.85 -0.14 7.22
N GLU A 118 -7.79 0.68 6.80
CA GLU A 118 -8.38 1.71 7.65
C GLU A 118 -9.08 1.10 8.87
N ALA A 119 -9.87 0.04 8.65
CA ALA A 119 -10.55 -0.67 9.73
C ALA A 119 -9.58 -1.28 10.74
N SER A 120 -8.44 -1.79 10.28
CA SER A 120 -7.42 -2.39 11.16
C SER A 120 -6.80 -1.38 12.11
N ALA A 121 -6.73 -0.12 11.71
CA ALA A 121 -6.12 0.95 12.52
C ALA A 121 -7.06 1.51 13.59
N ARG A 122 -8.35 1.18 13.57
CA ARG A 122 -9.32 1.68 14.56
C ARG A 122 -8.93 1.23 15.97
N GLY A 123 -8.91 2.17 16.88
CA GLY A 123 -8.54 1.91 18.27
C GLY A 123 -7.05 1.80 18.52
N THR A 124 -6.21 1.97 17.49
CA THR A 124 -4.75 1.96 17.64
C THR A 124 -4.19 3.38 17.64
N ALA A 125 -2.89 3.50 17.95
CA ALA A 125 -2.20 4.80 17.91
C ALA A 125 -2.14 5.39 16.49
N SER A 126 -2.31 4.57 15.46
CA SER A 126 -2.25 5.01 14.05
C SER A 126 -3.61 5.41 13.46
N GLU A 127 -4.69 5.29 14.22
CA GLU A 127 -6.05 5.54 13.71
C GLU A 127 -6.17 6.90 13.02
N ASN A 128 -5.70 7.96 13.65
CA ASN A 128 -5.80 9.32 13.11
C ASN A 128 -4.91 9.52 11.87
N ASP A 129 -3.80 8.80 11.80
CA ASP A 129 -2.86 8.90 10.67
C ASP A 129 -3.39 8.20 9.42
N VAL A 130 -4.15 7.12 9.60
CA VAL A 130 -4.68 6.30 8.51
C VAL A 130 -6.07 6.74 8.08
N LYS A 131 -6.85 7.28 9.02
CA LYS A 131 -8.20 7.75 8.76
C LYS A 131 -8.20 8.81 7.66
N GLY A 132 -8.97 8.58 6.63
CA GLY A 132 -9.07 9.51 5.52
C GLY A 132 -7.93 9.45 4.51
N LEU A 133 -6.92 8.60 4.75
CA LEU A 133 -5.76 8.50 3.86
C LEU A 133 -6.14 8.13 2.43
N PHE A 134 -7.18 7.32 2.27
CA PHE A 134 -7.67 6.84 0.99
C PHE A 134 -8.97 7.50 0.54
N ASP A 135 -9.45 8.52 1.26
CA ASP A 135 -10.75 9.14 0.97
C ASP A 135 -10.85 9.71 -0.44
N ASP A 136 -9.76 10.27 -0.95
CA ASP A 136 -9.71 10.83 -2.29
C ASP A 136 -9.55 9.79 -3.39
N PHE A 137 -9.31 8.52 -3.00
CA PHE A 137 -9.16 7.43 -3.94
C PHE A 137 -10.53 6.82 -4.23
N THR A 138 -11.11 7.21 -5.36
CA THR A 138 -12.39 6.65 -5.82
C THR A 138 -12.22 6.02 -7.20
N ILE A 139 -12.67 4.77 -7.32
CA ILE A 139 -12.64 4.06 -8.61
C ILE A 139 -13.95 4.38 -9.33
N ASP A 140 -13.93 5.43 -10.11
CA ASP A 140 -15.11 5.99 -10.78
C ASP A 140 -14.87 6.19 -12.28
N ASN A 141 -15.77 6.93 -12.92
CA ASN A 141 -15.73 7.21 -14.35
C ASN A 141 -14.47 7.93 -14.84
N LYS A 142 -13.71 8.57 -13.94
CA LYS A 142 -12.46 9.22 -14.30
C LYS A 142 -11.38 8.21 -14.69
N LEU A 143 -11.47 6.98 -14.18
CA LEU A 143 -10.57 5.89 -14.56
C LEU A 143 -11.03 5.17 -15.82
N GLY A 144 -12.29 5.30 -16.20
CA GLY A 144 -12.85 4.65 -17.38
C GLY A 144 -14.35 4.52 -17.28
N ASN A 145 -15.00 4.36 -18.43
CA ASN A 145 -16.45 4.25 -18.52
C ASN A 145 -16.99 2.86 -18.16
N THR A 146 -16.14 1.84 -18.25
CA THR A 146 -16.49 0.45 -17.93
C THR A 146 -15.58 -0.09 -16.83
N VAL A 147 -16.01 -1.17 -16.19
CA VAL A 147 -15.20 -1.86 -15.19
C VAL A 147 -13.90 -2.36 -15.81
N ASP A 148 -13.95 -2.90 -17.01
CA ASP A 148 -12.76 -3.41 -17.70
C ASP A 148 -11.75 -2.29 -17.96
N GLU A 149 -12.20 -1.13 -18.42
CA GLU A 149 -11.33 0.04 -18.64
C GLU A 149 -10.70 0.53 -17.33
N ARG A 150 -11.49 0.59 -16.26
CA ARG A 150 -10.99 0.99 -14.93
C ARG A 150 -9.95 0.03 -14.42
N ASN A 151 -10.19 -1.27 -14.56
CA ASN A 151 -9.24 -2.30 -14.13
C ASN A 151 -7.95 -2.25 -14.96
N GLU A 152 -8.05 -2.02 -16.25
CA GLU A 152 -6.89 -1.87 -17.12
C GLU A 152 -6.01 -0.70 -16.68
N LYS A 153 -6.61 0.44 -16.34
CA LYS A 153 -5.88 1.61 -15.84
C LYS A 153 -5.30 1.38 -14.45
N LEU A 154 -6.01 0.66 -13.59
CA LEU A 154 -5.48 0.28 -12.28
C LEU A 154 -4.24 -0.59 -12.41
N VAL A 155 -4.21 -1.53 -13.36
CA VAL A 155 -3.02 -2.34 -13.65
C VAL A 155 -1.84 -1.44 -14.04
N LYS A 156 -2.07 -0.49 -14.94
CA LYS A 156 -1.02 0.45 -15.37
C LYS A 156 -0.49 1.28 -14.20
N LEU A 157 -1.37 1.77 -13.34
CA LEU A 157 -0.99 2.53 -12.15
C LEU A 157 -0.20 1.68 -11.17
N LEU A 158 -0.66 0.46 -10.89
CA LEU A 158 0.05 -0.46 -10.00
C LEU A 158 1.46 -0.77 -10.51
N ASN A 159 1.60 -0.98 -11.82
CA ASN A 159 2.91 -1.25 -12.41
C ASN A 159 3.82 -0.01 -12.37
N ALA A 160 3.30 1.16 -12.68
CA ALA A 160 4.07 2.40 -12.65
C ALA A 160 4.58 2.69 -11.23
N ILE A 161 3.72 2.56 -10.23
CA ILE A 161 4.07 2.80 -8.83
C ILE A 161 5.00 1.69 -8.32
N GLY A 162 4.74 0.45 -8.70
CA GLY A 162 5.57 -0.68 -8.30
C GLY A 162 6.98 -0.66 -8.88
N ASP A 163 7.16 -0.04 -10.04
CA ASP A 163 8.47 0.09 -10.70
C ASP A 163 9.33 1.23 -10.13
N LEU A 164 8.75 2.10 -9.33
CA LEU A 164 9.52 3.17 -8.69
C LEU A 164 10.56 2.60 -7.73
N LYS A 165 11.77 3.14 -7.80
CA LYS A 165 12.86 2.78 -6.88
C LYS A 165 12.79 3.68 -5.66
N LEU A 166 12.27 3.16 -4.55
CA LEU A 166 12.08 3.91 -3.32
C LEU A 166 13.12 3.56 -2.24
N GLY A 167 14.22 2.88 -2.62
CA GLY A 167 15.22 2.38 -1.67
C GLY A 167 15.75 3.43 -0.70
N ASP A 168 16.08 4.63 -1.20
CA ASP A 168 16.63 5.71 -0.38
C ASP A 168 15.61 6.29 0.62
N TYR A 169 14.33 6.06 0.39
CA TYR A 169 13.26 6.56 1.26
C TYR A 169 12.93 5.61 2.40
N TYR A 170 13.17 4.30 2.22
CA TYR A 170 12.90 3.33 3.26
C TYR A 170 13.83 3.46 4.46
N GLU A 171 15.08 3.81 4.22
CA GLU A 171 16.04 4.04 5.29
C GLU A 171 15.63 5.18 6.23
N LYS A 172 14.84 6.12 5.72
CA LYS A 172 14.34 7.25 6.51
C LYS A 172 13.04 6.95 7.24
N ILE A 173 12.33 5.90 6.82
CA ILE A 173 11.02 5.52 7.39
C ILE A 173 11.22 4.53 8.54
N TYR A 174 12.24 3.73 8.48
CA TYR A 174 12.60 2.76 9.51
C TYR A 174 13.61 3.36 10.48
#